data_e1a6d3ee3ad571a794029d796f50a73b
#
_entry.id   e1a6d3ee3ad571a794029d796f50a73b
#
_cell.length_a   1.000
_cell.length_b   1.000
_cell.length_c   1.000
_cell.angle_alpha   90.00
_cell.angle_beta   90.00
_cell.angle_gamma   90.00
#
_symmetry.space_group_name_H-M   'P 1'
#
loop_
_entity.id
_entity.type
_entity.pdbx_description
1 polymer ?
#
loop_
_entity_poly.entity_id
_entity_poly.type
_entity_poly.pdbx_seq_one_letter_code
_entity_poly.pdbx_strand_id
1 'polypeptide(L)'
;EFILNGRVKVNGKVVTELGTKINPDKDIIEFDGKKVEKVEKHVYILLNKPIGYVTTVKDQFDRPTVLDLVKIKEKILPVGRLDMYTSGALMLTNDGDFINKITHPSHEVEKTYTVTVKGIVTQDDVEKLKNGREIPVDEKSEETFVTSPAKVKILKTDEEKNFSRLQITIHEGKNREVRKMCEAIGRKVLALHRRKIADLDVKNLEIGKWRYLTDNEVKRLLELDK
;
A
#
# COMPACT_ATOMS: atom_id res chain seq x y z
N GLU A 1 -15.44 -6.29 -16.42
CA GLU A 1 -15.44 -5.94 -17.86
C GLU A 1 -15.32 -7.20 -18.73
N PHE A 2 -14.30 -8.07 -18.59
CA PHE A 2 -14.13 -9.28 -19.43
C PHE A 2 -15.27 -10.30 -19.31
N ILE A 3 -15.81 -10.50 -18.11
CA ILE A 3 -16.95 -11.40 -17.86
C ILE A 3 -18.19 -10.87 -18.59
N LEU A 4 -18.51 -9.58 -18.41
CA LEU A 4 -19.66 -8.93 -19.06
C LEU A 4 -19.58 -8.99 -20.60
N ASN A 5 -18.36 -8.98 -21.14
CA ASN A 5 -18.11 -9.05 -22.58
C ASN A 5 -18.07 -10.51 -23.13
N GLY A 6 -18.44 -11.50 -22.30
CA GLY A 6 -18.52 -12.91 -22.70
C GLY A 6 -17.17 -13.57 -23.04
N ARG A 7 -16.06 -12.98 -22.62
CA ARG A 7 -14.71 -13.48 -22.89
C ARG A 7 -14.27 -14.61 -21.95
N VAL A 8 -15.07 -14.88 -20.91
CA VAL A 8 -14.78 -15.92 -19.90
C VAL A 8 -15.73 -17.09 -20.11
N LYS A 9 -15.18 -18.32 -20.09
CA LYS A 9 -15.97 -19.55 -20.06
C LYS A 9 -15.65 -20.33 -18.79
N VAL A 10 -16.65 -21.01 -18.27
CA VAL A 10 -16.50 -21.99 -17.18
C VAL A 10 -17.06 -23.31 -17.69
N ASN A 11 -16.25 -24.35 -17.71
CA ASN A 11 -16.61 -25.68 -18.25
C ASN A 11 -17.17 -25.59 -19.68
N GLY A 12 -16.55 -24.75 -20.52
CA GLY A 12 -16.93 -24.55 -21.91
C GLY A 12 -18.14 -23.61 -22.13
N LYS A 13 -18.85 -23.19 -21.10
CA LYS A 13 -20.00 -22.27 -21.18
C LYS A 13 -19.58 -20.83 -20.92
N VAL A 14 -20.01 -19.90 -21.78
CA VAL A 14 -19.77 -18.47 -21.58
C VAL A 14 -20.46 -17.99 -20.30
N VAL A 15 -19.74 -17.26 -19.48
CA VAL A 15 -20.24 -16.62 -18.27
C VAL A 15 -20.22 -15.11 -18.47
N THR A 16 -21.39 -14.48 -18.26
CA THR A 16 -21.58 -13.01 -18.37
C THR A 16 -22.02 -12.38 -17.04
N GLU A 17 -22.35 -13.19 -16.05
CA GLU A 17 -22.81 -12.74 -14.75
C GLU A 17 -21.63 -12.53 -13.79
N LEU A 18 -21.55 -11.32 -13.21
CA LEU A 18 -20.55 -11.01 -12.18
C LEU A 18 -20.90 -11.73 -10.88
N GLY A 19 -19.89 -12.28 -10.22
CA GLY A 19 -20.08 -13.02 -8.96
C GLY A 19 -20.43 -14.50 -9.15
N THR A 20 -20.40 -15.03 -10.38
CA THR A 20 -20.54 -16.47 -10.63
C THR A 20 -19.55 -17.27 -9.78
N LYS A 21 -20.05 -18.13 -8.91
CA LYS A 21 -19.23 -18.99 -8.04
C LYS A 21 -18.65 -20.14 -8.85
N ILE A 22 -17.36 -20.38 -8.68
CA ILE A 22 -16.62 -21.49 -9.29
C ILE A 22 -15.95 -22.34 -8.21
N ASN A 23 -15.69 -23.60 -8.53
CA ASN A 23 -14.82 -24.46 -7.73
C ASN A 23 -13.43 -24.50 -8.42
N PRO A 24 -12.39 -23.83 -7.85
CA PRO A 24 -11.08 -23.73 -8.51
C PRO A 24 -10.35 -25.07 -8.66
N ASP A 25 -10.77 -26.12 -7.97
CA ASP A 25 -10.17 -27.46 -8.05
C ASP A 25 -10.88 -28.37 -9.08
N LYS A 26 -12.07 -28.00 -9.54
CA LYS A 26 -12.90 -28.83 -10.44
C LYS A 26 -13.26 -28.13 -11.75
N ASP A 27 -13.47 -26.82 -11.72
CA ASP A 27 -13.96 -26.08 -12.87
C ASP A 27 -12.80 -25.67 -13.81
N ILE A 28 -13.02 -25.83 -15.10
CA ILE A 28 -12.11 -25.38 -16.12
C ILE A 28 -12.51 -23.97 -16.54
N ILE A 29 -11.62 -23.02 -16.30
CA ILE A 29 -11.82 -21.63 -16.70
C ILE A 29 -11.02 -21.33 -17.95
N GLU A 30 -11.65 -20.67 -18.92
CA GLU A 30 -11.00 -20.19 -20.13
C GLU A 30 -11.21 -18.69 -20.28
N PHE A 31 -10.17 -17.99 -20.71
CA PHE A 31 -10.21 -16.59 -21.10
C PHE A 31 -9.72 -16.46 -22.54
N ASP A 32 -10.57 -15.89 -23.41
CA ASP A 32 -10.32 -15.81 -24.85
C ASP A 32 -9.92 -17.17 -25.47
N GLY A 33 -10.59 -18.25 -25.05
CA GLY A 33 -10.34 -19.60 -25.53
C GLY A 33 -9.06 -20.25 -25.00
N LYS A 34 -8.31 -19.59 -24.12
CA LYS A 34 -7.14 -20.16 -23.45
C LYS A 34 -7.47 -20.56 -22.03
N LYS A 35 -7.08 -21.78 -21.65
CA LYS A 35 -7.25 -22.27 -20.28
C LYS A 35 -6.49 -21.37 -19.29
N VAL A 36 -7.18 -20.94 -18.24
CA VAL A 36 -6.58 -20.23 -17.11
C VAL A 36 -6.00 -21.28 -16.18
N GLU A 37 -4.68 -21.29 -16.04
CA GLU A 37 -4.01 -22.23 -15.13
C GLU A 37 -4.04 -21.67 -13.69
N LYS A 38 -4.28 -22.57 -12.72
CA LYS A 38 -4.16 -22.23 -11.31
C LYS A 38 -2.69 -21.88 -11.02
N VAL A 39 -2.48 -20.79 -10.29
CA VAL A 39 -1.13 -20.44 -9.84
C VAL A 39 -0.67 -21.47 -8.80
N GLU A 40 0.30 -22.30 -9.15
CA GLU A 40 0.81 -23.36 -8.26
C GLU A 40 1.66 -22.81 -7.11
N LYS A 41 2.28 -21.64 -7.31
CA LYS A 41 3.18 -21.03 -6.31
C LYS A 41 2.92 -19.54 -6.16
N HIS A 42 2.51 -19.15 -4.96
CA HIS A 42 2.45 -17.74 -4.58
C HIS A 42 3.83 -17.21 -4.21
N VAL A 43 4.10 -15.98 -4.60
CA VAL A 43 5.31 -15.25 -4.21
C VAL A 43 4.94 -13.96 -3.47
N TYR A 44 5.68 -13.65 -2.43
CA TYR A 44 5.45 -12.49 -1.58
C TYR A 44 6.77 -11.74 -1.42
N ILE A 45 6.77 -10.48 -1.76
CA ILE A 45 7.97 -9.65 -1.85
C ILE A 45 7.79 -8.39 -1.00
N LEU A 46 8.82 -8.01 -0.27
CA LEU A 46 8.97 -6.72 0.37
C LEU A 46 10.00 -5.91 -0.42
N LEU A 47 9.57 -4.79 -0.96
CA LEU A 47 10.41 -3.79 -1.64
C LEU A 47 10.59 -2.58 -0.73
N ASN A 48 11.80 -2.06 -0.58
CA ASN A 48 12.05 -0.72 -0.08
C ASN A 48 12.02 0.26 -1.27
N LYS A 49 10.81 0.71 -1.62
CA LYS A 49 10.56 1.54 -2.80
C LYS A 49 11.33 2.86 -2.72
N PRO A 50 12.11 3.25 -3.71
CA PRO A 50 12.68 4.60 -3.81
C PRO A 50 11.62 5.62 -4.24
N ILE A 51 11.90 6.90 -4.07
CA ILE A 51 11.15 7.99 -4.72
C ILE A 51 11.37 7.94 -6.24
N GLY A 52 10.44 8.55 -7.00
CA GLY A 52 10.53 8.63 -8.46
C GLY A 52 9.87 7.48 -9.20
N TYR A 53 9.46 6.40 -8.52
CA TYR A 53 8.78 5.26 -9.10
C TYR A 53 7.29 5.29 -8.78
N VAL A 54 6.44 5.03 -9.78
CA VAL A 54 5.00 4.94 -9.61
C VAL A 54 4.57 3.52 -9.22
N THR A 55 3.56 3.42 -8.36
CA THR A 55 2.99 2.13 -7.93
C THR A 55 1.88 1.73 -8.89
N THR A 56 2.24 1.17 -10.02
CA THR A 56 1.32 0.64 -11.05
C THR A 56 1.95 -0.51 -11.79
N VAL A 57 1.12 -1.34 -12.43
CA VAL A 57 1.56 -2.42 -13.33
C VAL A 57 1.97 -1.86 -14.68
N LYS A 58 1.25 -0.84 -15.18
CA LYS A 58 1.53 -0.16 -16.44
C LYS A 58 1.28 1.34 -16.25
N ASP A 59 2.24 2.15 -16.65
CA ASP A 59 2.09 3.60 -16.65
C ASP A 59 1.76 4.11 -18.06
N GLN A 60 0.84 5.07 -18.15
CA GLN A 60 0.44 5.69 -19.42
C GLN A 60 1.34 6.84 -19.85
N PHE A 61 2.27 7.26 -18.98
CA PHE A 61 3.19 8.37 -19.22
C PHE A 61 4.66 7.92 -19.26
N ASP A 62 4.90 6.61 -19.45
CA ASP A 62 6.22 6.00 -19.50
C ASP A 62 7.15 6.30 -18.30
N ARG A 63 6.55 6.60 -17.14
CA ARG A 63 7.32 6.79 -15.91
C ARG A 63 7.78 5.43 -15.36
N PRO A 64 8.94 5.38 -14.69
CA PRO A 64 9.41 4.13 -14.10
C PRO A 64 8.43 3.61 -13.04
N THR A 65 8.16 2.31 -13.09
CA THR A 65 7.22 1.63 -12.21
C THR A 65 7.95 0.79 -11.16
N VAL A 66 7.25 0.43 -10.09
CA VAL A 66 7.81 -0.47 -9.06
C VAL A 66 8.16 -1.86 -9.61
N LEU A 67 7.55 -2.28 -10.72
CA LEU A 67 7.86 -3.55 -11.38
C LEU A 67 9.21 -3.51 -12.12
N ASP A 68 9.71 -2.33 -12.46
CA ASP A 68 11.03 -2.18 -13.06
C ASP A 68 12.16 -2.53 -12.08
N LEU A 69 11.89 -2.44 -10.78
CA LEU A 69 12.81 -2.77 -9.70
C LEU A 69 12.84 -4.27 -9.35
N VAL A 70 11.74 -4.99 -9.62
CA VAL A 70 11.56 -6.39 -9.20
C VAL A 70 11.49 -7.29 -10.43
N LYS A 71 12.64 -7.84 -10.82
CA LYS A 71 12.75 -8.72 -12.01
C LYS A 71 12.65 -10.19 -11.59
N ILE A 72 11.43 -10.73 -11.68
CA ILE A 72 11.12 -12.15 -11.46
C ILE A 72 10.27 -12.70 -12.61
N LYS A 73 10.07 -14.02 -12.67
CA LYS A 73 9.28 -14.66 -13.73
C LYS A 73 7.77 -14.52 -13.52
N GLU A 74 7.36 -14.53 -12.27
CA GLU A 74 5.97 -14.47 -11.86
C GLU A 74 5.38 -13.08 -12.13
N LYS A 75 4.12 -13.05 -12.57
CA LYS A 75 3.36 -11.80 -12.73
C LYS A 75 2.88 -11.34 -11.35
N ILE A 76 3.48 -10.31 -10.82
CA ILE A 76 3.16 -9.76 -9.50
C ILE A 76 2.43 -8.42 -9.60
N LEU A 77 1.67 -8.13 -8.56
CA LEU A 77 0.92 -6.90 -8.37
C LEU A 77 1.33 -6.23 -7.05
N PRO A 78 1.32 -4.91 -6.98
CA PRO A 78 1.55 -4.21 -5.72
C PRO A 78 0.37 -4.39 -4.75
N VAL A 79 0.68 -4.59 -3.47
CA VAL A 79 -0.27 -4.66 -2.35
C VAL A 79 -0.47 -3.24 -1.82
N GLY A 80 -1.53 -2.59 -2.29
CA GLY A 80 -1.73 -1.18 -2.05
C GLY A 80 -0.75 -0.29 -2.83
N ARG A 81 -0.63 0.97 -2.41
CA ARG A 81 0.14 1.97 -3.14
C ARG A 81 1.01 2.82 -2.23
N LEU A 82 2.08 3.34 -2.79
CA LEU A 82 2.84 4.50 -2.33
C LEU A 82 2.91 5.53 -3.45
N ASP A 83 2.77 6.80 -3.12
CA ASP A 83 2.93 7.89 -4.08
C ASP A 83 4.34 7.90 -4.68
N MET A 84 4.51 8.53 -5.84
CA MET A 84 5.79 8.65 -6.53
C MET A 84 6.88 9.26 -5.64
N TYR A 85 6.54 10.26 -4.83
CA TYR A 85 7.45 10.96 -3.91
C TYR A 85 7.41 10.44 -2.46
N THR A 86 6.91 9.22 -2.26
CA THR A 86 6.97 8.51 -0.99
C THR A 86 7.82 7.26 -1.16
N SER A 87 8.78 7.07 -0.26
CA SER A 87 9.64 5.87 -0.26
C SER A 87 9.21 4.86 0.81
N GLY A 88 9.81 3.68 0.79
CA GLY A 88 9.70 2.72 1.88
C GLY A 88 8.97 1.43 1.55
N ALA A 89 8.46 0.77 2.57
CA ALA A 89 7.87 -0.56 2.50
C ALA A 89 6.69 -0.64 1.53
N LEU A 90 6.81 -1.49 0.53
CA LEU A 90 5.76 -1.86 -0.40
C LEU A 90 5.83 -3.38 -0.63
N MET A 91 4.71 -4.05 -0.49
CA MET A 91 4.64 -5.47 -0.83
C MET A 91 4.17 -5.67 -2.27
N LEU A 92 4.65 -6.75 -2.90
CA LEU A 92 4.19 -7.21 -4.21
C LEU A 92 3.94 -8.72 -4.13
N THR A 93 2.91 -9.21 -4.82
CA THR A 93 2.54 -10.63 -4.83
C THR A 93 1.70 -10.99 -6.06
N ASN A 94 1.58 -12.28 -6.36
CA ASN A 94 0.61 -12.84 -7.31
C ASN A 94 -0.61 -13.45 -6.62
N ASP A 95 -0.76 -13.27 -5.30
CA ASP A 95 -1.87 -13.76 -4.48
C ASP A 95 -2.93 -12.65 -4.29
N GLY A 96 -4.05 -12.78 -5.01
CA GLY A 96 -5.14 -11.80 -4.95
C GLY A 96 -5.85 -11.75 -3.60
N ASP A 97 -5.99 -12.89 -2.91
CA ASP A 97 -6.63 -12.98 -1.59
C ASP A 97 -5.78 -12.28 -0.54
N PHE A 98 -4.45 -12.47 -0.61
CA PHE A 98 -3.51 -11.75 0.23
C PHE A 98 -3.58 -10.24 -0.02
N ILE A 99 -3.65 -9.78 -1.28
CA ILE A 99 -3.81 -8.35 -1.60
C ILE A 99 -5.06 -7.79 -0.93
N ASN A 100 -6.19 -8.47 -1.12
CA ASN A 100 -7.45 -8.04 -0.52
C ASN A 100 -7.36 -7.96 1.00
N LYS A 101 -6.83 -9.00 1.64
CA LYS A 101 -6.65 -9.06 3.09
C LYS A 101 -5.82 -7.88 3.64
N ILE A 102 -4.72 -7.55 3.01
CA ILE A 102 -3.82 -6.50 3.50
C ILE A 102 -4.33 -5.09 3.19
N THR A 103 -5.11 -4.93 2.10
CA THR A 103 -5.53 -3.59 1.65
C THR A 103 -6.94 -3.21 2.06
N HIS A 104 -7.79 -4.17 2.41
CA HIS A 104 -9.16 -3.87 2.78
C HIS A 104 -9.21 -3.08 4.10
N PRO A 105 -9.97 -1.98 4.16
CA PRO A 105 -10.00 -1.09 5.33
C PRO A 105 -10.42 -1.78 6.64
N SER A 106 -11.27 -2.81 6.58
CA SER A 106 -11.76 -3.53 7.78
C SER A 106 -10.68 -4.30 8.54
N HIS A 107 -9.54 -4.58 7.93
CA HIS A 107 -8.46 -5.33 8.57
C HIS A 107 -7.45 -4.44 9.30
N GLU A 108 -7.62 -3.12 9.25
CA GLU A 108 -6.89 -2.11 10.03
C GLU A 108 -5.36 -2.32 10.09
N VAL A 109 -4.77 -2.79 9.00
CA VAL A 109 -3.33 -3.07 8.92
C VAL A 109 -2.52 -1.81 9.17
N GLU A 110 -1.77 -1.77 10.27
CA GLU A 110 -0.95 -0.62 10.65
C GLU A 110 0.15 -0.34 9.63
N LYS A 111 0.36 0.94 9.34
CA LYS A 111 1.43 1.47 8.49
C LYS A 111 2.18 2.53 9.26
N THR A 112 3.47 2.32 9.51
CA THR A 112 4.31 3.25 10.25
C THR A 112 5.20 4.03 9.31
N TYR A 113 5.15 5.35 9.43
CA TYR A 113 5.89 6.30 8.61
C TYR A 113 6.93 7.07 9.44
N THR A 114 8.08 7.32 8.84
CA THR A 114 9.01 8.38 9.25
C THR A 114 8.73 9.59 8.39
N VAL A 115 8.35 10.69 9.01
CA VAL A 115 7.93 11.94 8.36
C VAL A 115 8.89 13.05 8.76
N THR A 116 9.49 13.73 7.80
CA THR A 116 10.25 14.97 8.04
C THR A 116 9.38 16.13 7.59
N VAL A 117 9.12 17.07 8.50
CA VAL A 117 8.32 18.27 8.26
C VAL A 117 9.14 19.54 8.45
N LYS A 118 8.80 20.60 7.74
CA LYS A 118 9.35 21.94 7.96
C LYS A 118 8.80 22.52 9.27
N GLY A 119 9.66 23.13 10.05
CA GLY A 119 9.31 23.76 11.32
C GLY A 119 9.40 22.83 12.51
N ILE A 120 9.26 23.42 13.68
CA ILE A 120 9.34 22.75 14.98
C ILE A 120 7.94 22.27 15.37
N VAL A 121 7.79 20.97 15.55
CA VAL A 121 6.54 20.33 16.00
C VAL A 121 6.48 20.38 17.52
N THR A 122 5.38 20.88 18.04
CA THR A 122 5.10 20.98 19.48
C THR A 122 4.33 19.77 19.98
N GLN A 123 4.19 19.64 21.32
CA GLN A 123 3.32 18.60 21.89
C GLN A 123 1.84 18.81 21.55
N ASP A 124 1.39 20.07 21.43
CA ASP A 124 0.03 20.38 20.96
C ASP A 124 -0.19 19.88 19.51
N ASP A 125 0.79 20.06 18.62
CA ASP A 125 0.75 19.50 17.26
C ASP A 125 0.65 17.96 17.30
N VAL A 126 1.38 17.30 18.21
CA VAL A 126 1.33 15.84 18.38
C VAL A 126 -0.05 15.37 18.84
N GLU A 127 -0.64 16.04 19.85
CA GLU A 127 -1.98 15.69 20.32
C GLU A 127 -3.06 15.93 19.25
N LYS A 128 -2.91 16.99 18.48
CA LYS A 128 -3.78 17.21 17.30
C LYS A 128 -3.72 16.07 16.31
N LEU A 129 -2.52 15.56 15.97
CA LEU A 129 -2.36 14.43 15.05
C LEU A 129 -2.90 13.12 15.63
N LYS A 130 -2.70 12.87 16.94
CA LYS A 130 -3.18 11.66 17.61
C LYS A 130 -4.70 11.54 17.61
N ASN A 131 -5.40 12.65 17.79
CA ASN A 131 -6.86 12.68 17.91
C ASN A 131 -7.58 12.64 16.55
N GLY A 132 -6.85 12.46 15.47
CA GLY A 132 -7.39 12.57 14.11
C GLY A 132 -7.52 14.02 13.66
N ARG A 133 -7.56 14.22 12.35
CA ARG A 133 -7.68 15.55 11.72
C ARG A 133 -8.71 15.52 10.62
N GLU A 134 -9.46 16.58 10.52
CA GLU A 134 -10.26 16.84 9.35
C GLU A 134 -9.34 17.19 8.18
N ILE A 135 -9.43 16.41 7.10
CA ILE A 135 -8.62 16.57 5.90
C ILE A 135 -9.48 16.41 4.64
N PRO A 136 -9.11 17.04 3.51
CA PRO A 136 -9.87 16.89 2.27
C PRO A 136 -9.76 15.46 1.72
N VAL A 137 -10.83 14.97 1.11
CA VAL A 137 -10.87 13.65 0.46
C VAL A 137 -9.81 13.57 -0.65
N ASP A 138 -9.75 14.60 -1.50
CA ASP A 138 -8.68 14.77 -2.50
C ASP A 138 -8.30 16.25 -2.66
N GLU A 139 -7.33 16.56 -3.55
CA GLU A 139 -6.80 17.92 -3.74
C GLU A 139 -7.80 18.87 -4.44
N LYS A 140 -8.87 18.36 -5.02
CA LYS A 140 -9.87 19.13 -5.80
C LYS A 140 -11.25 19.11 -5.17
N SER A 141 -11.45 18.30 -4.14
CA SER A 141 -12.75 18.15 -3.47
C SER A 141 -12.89 19.14 -2.33
N GLU A 142 -14.08 19.71 -2.19
CA GLU A 142 -14.48 20.44 -0.99
C GLU A 142 -14.92 19.49 0.13
N GLU A 143 -15.10 18.19 -0.18
CA GLU A 143 -15.45 17.19 0.80
C GLU A 143 -14.26 16.89 1.73
N THR A 144 -14.56 16.84 3.02
CA THR A 144 -13.61 16.51 4.07
C THR A 144 -14.04 15.24 4.80
N PHE A 145 -13.10 14.64 5.50
CA PHE A 145 -13.38 13.57 6.46
C PHE A 145 -12.41 13.69 7.63
N VAL A 146 -12.80 13.15 8.78
CA VAL A 146 -11.94 13.07 9.95
C VAL A 146 -11.17 11.76 9.90
N THR A 147 -9.83 11.82 9.97
CA THR A 147 -8.99 10.62 10.03
C THR A 147 -9.18 9.90 11.36
N SER A 148 -8.94 8.60 11.35
CA SER A 148 -8.87 7.83 12.59
C SER A 148 -7.71 8.31 13.49
N PRO A 149 -7.77 8.05 14.79
CA PRO A 149 -6.67 8.33 15.72
C PRO A 149 -5.36 7.67 15.26
N ALA A 150 -4.25 8.42 15.38
CA ALA A 150 -2.93 7.95 14.97
C ALA A 150 -1.99 7.82 16.17
N LYS A 151 -0.99 6.91 16.10
CA LYS A 151 0.13 6.88 17.04
C LYS A 151 1.21 7.83 16.55
N VAL A 152 1.56 8.84 17.32
CA VAL A 152 2.52 9.88 16.91
C VAL A 152 3.61 10.04 17.96
N LYS A 153 4.87 10.13 17.48
CA LYS A 153 6.05 10.36 18.32
C LYS A 153 7.03 11.29 17.60
N ILE A 154 7.56 12.30 18.31
CA ILE A 154 8.68 13.11 17.82
C ILE A 154 9.95 12.27 17.96
N LEU A 155 10.68 12.07 16.86
CA LEU A 155 11.96 11.35 16.81
C LEU A 155 13.14 12.29 16.94
N LYS A 156 13.06 13.47 16.34
CA LYS A 156 14.10 14.49 16.34
C LYS A 156 13.49 15.86 16.05
N THR A 157 14.03 16.87 16.73
CA THR A 157 13.83 18.29 16.40
C THR A 157 15.19 18.91 16.12
N ASP A 158 15.27 19.76 15.11
CA ASP A 158 16.49 20.47 14.71
C ASP A 158 16.12 21.94 14.49
N GLU A 159 16.42 22.76 15.50
CA GLU A 159 16.07 24.18 15.52
C GLU A 159 16.89 24.98 14.51
N GLU A 160 18.16 24.67 14.34
CA GLU A 160 19.05 25.34 13.40
C GLU A 160 18.59 25.16 11.97
N LYS A 161 18.22 23.93 11.60
CA LYS A 161 17.71 23.57 10.26
C LYS A 161 16.20 23.73 10.12
N ASN A 162 15.53 24.14 11.17
CA ASN A 162 14.09 24.37 11.25
C ASN A 162 13.26 23.21 10.67
N PHE A 163 13.48 21.98 11.18
CA PHE A 163 12.68 20.80 10.86
C PHE A 163 12.42 19.90 12.06
N SER A 164 11.37 19.12 11.99
CA SER A 164 11.10 18.02 12.91
C SER A 164 10.96 16.71 12.16
N ARG A 165 11.38 15.60 12.77
CA ARG A 165 11.16 14.25 12.28
C ARG A 165 10.23 13.50 13.22
N LEU A 166 9.15 12.96 12.67
CA LEU A 166 8.11 12.27 13.41
C LEU A 166 8.06 10.79 12.99
N GLN A 167 7.58 9.95 13.89
CA GLN A 167 7.00 8.66 13.56
C GLN A 167 5.48 8.80 13.67
N ILE A 168 4.77 8.42 12.60
CA ILE A 168 3.32 8.41 12.56
C ILE A 168 2.87 7.02 12.14
N THR A 169 2.01 6.38 12.94
CA THR A 169 1.39 5.09 12.59
C THR A 169 -0.10 5.29 12.44
N ILE A 170 -0.63 4.89 11.29
CA ILE A 170 -2.04 4.89 10.91
C ILE A 170 -2.46 3.48 10.52
N HIS A 171 -3.75 3.16 10.60
CA HIS A 171 -4.33 1.90 10.11
C HIS A 171 -5.17 2.09 8.84
N GLU A 172 -5.60 3.29 8.54
CA GLU A 172 -6.23 3.66 7.29
C GLU A 172 -5.22 3.65 6.12
N GLY A 173 -5.54 4.21 5.01
CA GLY A 173 -4.67 4.29 3.84
C GLY A 173 -5.26 5.17 2.77
N LYS A 174 -5.91 6.26 3.19
CA LYS A 174 -6.57 7.20 2.28
C LYS A 174 -5.54 7.99 1.47
N ASN A 175 -6.01 8.62 0.41
CA ASN A 175 -5.13 9.34 -0.51
C ASN A 175 -4.32 10.42 0.21
N ARG A 176 -2.98 10.27 0.18
CA ARG A 176 -2.00 11.21 0.76
C ARG A 176 -2.24 11.58 2.23
N GLU A 177 -2.89 10.68 2.98
CA GLU A 177 -3.41 10.90 4.32
C GLU A 177 -2.38 11.55 5.27
N VAL A 178 -1.20 10.93 5.46
CA VAL A 178 -0.16 11.47 6.35
C VAL A 178 0.31 12.87 5.93
N ARG A 179 0.37 13.18 4.63
CA ARG A 179 0.73 14.52 4.14
C ARG A 179 -0.34 15.53 4.52
N LYS A 180 -1.61 15.21 4.24
CA LYS A 180 -2.75 16.06 4.58
C LYS A 180 -2.90 16.28 6.08
N MET A 181 -2.68 15.24 6.89
CA MET A 181 -2.66 15.37 8.37
C MET A 181 -1.60 16.38 8.84
N CYS A 182 -0.38 16.30 8.30
CA CYS A 182 0.68 17.26 8.63
C CYS A 182 0.33 18.68 8.15
N GLU A 183 -0.22 18.81 6.94
CA GLU A 183 -0.65 20.08 6.37
C GLU A 183 -1.78 20.73 7.20
N ALA A 184 -2.71 19.92 7.73
CA ALA A 184 -3.80 20.39 8.60
C ALA A 184 -3.34 20.98 9.94
N ILE A 185 -2.10 20.69 10.35
CA ILE A 185 -1.45 21.35 11.50
C ILE A 185 -0.44 22.42 11.09
N GLY A 186 -0.46 22.86 9.80
CA GLY A 186 0.43 23.86 9.27
C GLY A 186 1.87 23.40 9.01
N ARG A 187 2.13 22.11 8.90
CA ARG A 187 3.47 21.53 8.72
C ARG A 187 3.63 20.93 7.33
N LYS A 188 4.47 21.56 6.49
CA LYS A 188 4.80 21.05 5.15
C LYS A 188 5.69 19.80 5.26
N VAL A 189 5.29 18.70 4.63
CA VAL A 189 6.08 17.46 4.56
C VAL A 189 7.22 17.63 3.56
N LEU A 190 8.45 17.46 4.02
CA LEU A 190 9.69 17.51 3.24
C LEU A 190 10.08 16.12 2.73
N ALA A 191 9.92 15.08 3.58
CA ALA A 191 10.19 13.70 3.22
C ALA A 191 9.20 12.76 3.93
N LEU A 192 8.79 11.71 3.23
CA LEU A 192 7.88 10.69 3.73
C LEU A 192 8.41 9.31 3.36
N HIS A 193 8.61 8.48 4.39
CA HIS A 193 9.12 7.12 4.24
C HIS A 193 8.26 6.15 5.03
N ARG A 194 7.60 5.21 4.35
CA ARG A 194 6.87 4.14 5.04
C ARG A 194 7.85 3.10 5.56
N ARG A 195 8.11 3.15 6.84
CA ARG A 195 9.05 2.29 7.52
C ARG A 195 8.56 0.86 7.68
N LYS A 196 7.25 0.69 8.02
CA LYS A 196 6.64 -0.61 8.28
C LYS A 196 5.27 -0.76 7.66
N ILE A 197 4.92 -2.00 7.37
CA ILE A 197 3.56 -2.48 7.15
C ILE A 197 3.36 -3.64 8.11
N ALA A 198 2.42 -3.55 9.04
CA ALA A 198 2.30 -4.45 10.18
C ALA A 198 3.66 -4.59 10.89
N ASP A 199 4.17 -5.80 11.05
CA ASP A 199 5.49 -6.08 11.64
C ASP A 199 6.65 -6.08 10.63
N LEU A 200 6.37 -6.00 9.33
CA LEU A 200 7.39 -5.95 8.29
C LEU A 200 8.11 -4.60 8.27
N ASP A 201 9.41 -4.61 8.52
CA ASP A 201 10.28 -3.44 8.60
C ASP A 201 11.34 -3.44 7.50
N VAL A 202 11.51 -2.30 6.80
CA VAL A 202 12.55 -2.13 5.78
C VAL A 202 13.87 -1.57 6.33
N LYS A 203 14.06 -1.55 7.66
CA LYS A 203 15.28 -0.97 8.29
C LYS A 203 16.58 -1.52 7.73
N ASN A 204 16.61 -2.83 7.50
CA ASN A 204 17.81 -3.55 7.06
C ASN A 204 17.76 -3.86 5.55
N LEU A 205 16.84 -3.27 4.82
CA LEU A 205 16.71 -3.40 3.38
C LEU A 205 17.06 -2.04 2.74
N GLU A 206 18.11 -1.99 1.95
CA GLU A 206 18.54 -0.78 1.27
C GLU A 206 17.44 -0.25 0.34
N ILE A 207 17.39 1.07 0.14
CA ILE A 207 16.44 1.71 -0.78
C ILE A 207 16.67 1.17 -2.20
N GLY A 208 15.57 0.81 -2.87
CA GLY A 208 15.59 0.19 -4.20
C GLY A 208 15.80 -1.32 -4.19
N LYS A 209 16.14 -1.91 -3.05
CA LYS A 209 16.27 -3.37 -2.91
C LYS A 209 14.98 -4.02 -2.46
N TRP A 210 14.87 -5.30 -2.76
CA TRP A 210 13.73 -6.12 -2.38
C TRP A 210 14.18 -7.50 -1.90
N ARG A 211 13.32 -8.21 -1.19
CA ARG A 211 13.51 -9.59 -0.77
C ARG A 211 12.18 -10.34 -0.78
N TYR A 212 12.25 -11.65 -0.85
CA TYR A 212 11.08 -12.47 -0.54
C TYR A 212 10.72 -12.36 0.95
N LEU A 213 9.43 -12.49 1.26
CA LEU A 213 8.97 -12.72 2.62
C LEU A 213 9.28 -14.18 3.02
N THR A 214 9.54 -14.40 4.29
CA THR A 214 9.62 -15.74 4.86
C THR A 214 8.21 -16.30 5.09
N ASP A 215 8.07 -17.62 5.14
CA ASP A 215 6.78 -18.28 5.42
C ASP A 215 6.16 -17.79 6.74
N ASN A 216 6.99 -17.54 7.75
CA ASN A 216 6.53 -17.01 9.04
C ASN A 216 6.00 -15.58 8.92
N GLU A 217 6.61 -14.72 8.10
CA GLU A 217 6.11 -13.36 7.85
C GLU A 217 4.76 -13.41 7.13
N VAL A 218 4.64 -14.26 6.10
CA VAL A 218 3.37 -14.46 5.38
C VAL A 218 2.29 -14.97 6.32
N LYS A 219 2.61 -15.98 7.14
CA LYS A 219 1.66 -16.54 8.11
C LYS A 219 1.14 -15.48 9.09
N ARG A 220 2.04 -14.69 9.70
CA ARG A 220 1.63 -13.60 10.62
C ARG A 220 0.74 -12.57 9.93
N LEU A 221 1.03 -12.18 8.69
CA LEU A 221 0.19 -11.25 7.93
C LEU A 221 -1.20 -11.83 7.62
N LEU A 222 -1.29 -13.12 7.38
CA LEU A 222 -2.56 -13.82 7.17
C LEU A 222 -3.38 -14.01 8.46
N GLU A 223 -2.76 -13.89 9.62
CA GLU A 223 -3.38 -14.05 10.94
C GLU A 223 -3.74 -12.74 11.65
N LEU A 224 -3.56 -11.56 10.98
CA LEU A 224 -3.79 -10.24 11.59
C LEU A 224 -5.22 -10.00 12.12
N ASP A 225 -6.21 -10.83 11.74
CA ASP A 225 -7.62 -10.68 12.15
C ASP A 225 -8.05 -11.69 13.25
N LYS A 226 -7.09 -12.37 13.89
CA LYS A 226 -7.40 -13.35 14.94
C LYS A 226 -7.08 -12.74 16.35
#